data_383b81b833168ca43b39abb47ce8c8d6
#
_entry.id   383b81b833168ca43b39abb47ce8c8d6
#
_cell.length_a   1.000
_cell.length_b   1.000
_cell.length_c   1.000
_cell.angle_alpha   90.00
_cell.angle_beta   90.00
_cell.angle_gamma   90.00
#
_symmetry.space_group_name_H-M   'P 1'
#
loop_
_entity.id
_entity.type
_entity.pdbx_description
1 polymer ?
#
loop_
_entity_poly.entity_id
_entity_poly.type
_entity_poly.pdbx_seq_one_letter_code
_entity_poly.pdbx_strand_id
1 'polypeptide(L)'
;MPLVTTTEMFKKAYEGGYAVGAFNVNNMEIVQGIVDAAKEEQSPLILQVSAGARKYAKHIYLVKLVEAALEDSNLPIALHLDHGDSFEICKDCVDGGFTSVMIDASHHDFEENVKITKQVVEYAHAHGVVVEAELGRLAGVEDDVNVSDADARFTAPEQAAEFVALTGVDSLAIAIGTSHGAYKFKGTPYLDFERLEKVGKLLPNFPIVLHGASSVLPEFVAKCNEFGGNIPGAQGVPEEMLRKAAQMAVCKINIDTDLRLAMTASVREYLAQNPSEFDPRKYLGPARDAIKGMVAHKIKDVLGSSHKL
;
A
#
# COMPACT_ATOMS: atom_id res chain seq x y z
N MET A 1 5.12 -14.44 16.83
CA MET A 1 4.08 -13.52 17.38
C MET A 1 2.80 -13.68 16.58
N PRO A 2 1.59 -13.37 17.11
CA PRO A 2 0.39 -13.29 16.28
C PRO A 2 0.45 -12.07 15.34
N LEU A 3 -0.39 -12.05 14.31
CA LEU A 3 -0.69 -10.84 13.54
C LEU A 3 -1.19 -9.72 14.47
N VAL A 4 -0.85 -8.49 14.16
CA VAL A 4 -1.28 -7.31 14.92
C VAL A 4 -2.20 -6.42 14.08
N THR A 5 -3.01 -5.59 14.74
CA THR A 5 -3.74 -4.51 14.06
C THR A 5 -2.78 -3.35 13.74
N THR A 6 -3.22 -2.41 12.91
CA THR A 6 -2.41 -1.22 12.59
C THR A 6 -2.45 -0.13 13.68
N THR A 7 -3.28 -0.27 14.71
CA THR A 7 -3.54 0.75 15.74
C THR A 7 -2.24 1.28 16.39
N GLU A 8 -1.46 0.39 17.00
CA GLU A 8 -0.20 0.81 17.67
C GLU A 8 0.88 1.21 16.68
N MET A 9 0.90 0.59 15.48
CA MET A 9 1.82 0.99 14.41
C MET A 9 1.58 2.44 13.99
N PHE A 10 0.31 2.81 13.75
CA PHE A 10 -0.05 4.15 13.29
C PHE A 10 0.12 5.20 14.38
N LYS A 11 -0.18 4.86 15.63
CA LYS A 11 0.10 5.75 16.76
C LYS A 11 1.59 6.10 16.83
N LYS A 12 2.46 5.09 16.83
CA LYS A 12 3.92 5.30 16.84
C LYS A 12 4.40 6.05 15.59
N ALA A 13 3.82 5.78 14.42
CA ALA A 13 4.13 6.45 13.17
C ALA A 13 3.79 7.93 13.23
N TYR A 14 2.59 8.27 13.70
CA TYR A 14 2.14 9.66 13.87
C TYR A 14 3.04 10.43 14.83
N GLU A 15 3.29 9.88 16.00
CA GLU A 15 4.14 10.49 17.04
C GLU A 15 5.60 10.63 16.59
N GLY A 16 6.08 9.67 15.81
CA GLY A 16 7.47 9.59 15.35
C GLY A 16 7.77 10.31 14.04
N GLY A 17 6.76 10.83 13.34
CA GLY A 17 6.92 11.50 12.03
C GLY A 17 7.48 10.57 10.95
N TYR A 18 6.96 9.34 10.88
CA TYR A 18 7.29 8.36 9.85
C TYR A 18 6.01 7.66 9.35
N ALA A 19 6.10 6.92 8.26
CA ALA A 19 5.00 6.09 7.78
C ALA A 19 5.39 4.60 7.79
N VAL A 20 4.41 3.72 8.01
CA VAL A 20 4.57 2.28 7.82
C VAL A 20 4.31 1.94 6.36
N GLY A 21 5.21 1.17 5.75
CA GLY A 21 5.02 0.69 4.39
C GLY A 21 3.95 -0.40 4.34
N ALA A 22 2.98 -0.22 3.45
CA ALA A 22 2.00 -1.22 3.09
C ALA A 22 2.33 -1.77 1.71
N PHE A 23 2.82 -3.00 1.69
CA PHE A 23 3.38 -3.63 0.51
C PHE A 23 2.43 -4.71 -0.02
N ASN A 24 2.03 -4.60 -1.30
CA ASN A 24 1.16 -5.57 -1.94
C ASN A 24 1.87 -6.90 -2.20
N VAL A 25 1.22 -7.99 -1.82
CA VAL A 25 1.76 -9.34 -1.95
C VAL A 25 0.86 -10.22 -2.81
N ASN A 26 1.46 -10.98 -3.73
CA ASN A 26 0.75 -11.91 -4.61
C ASN A 26 1.51 -13.21 -4.87
N ASN A 27 2.76 -13.35 -4.42
CA ASN A 27 3.55 -14.59 -4.52
C ASN A 27 4.59 -14.68 -3.39
N MET A 28 5.27 -15.81 -3.32
CA MET A 28 6.27 -16.12 -2.27
C MET A 28 7.49 -15.21 -2.34
N GLU A 29 8.01 -14.93 -3.52
CA GLU A 29 9.25 -14.16 -3.69
C GLU A 29 9.07 -12.70 -3.25
N ILE A 30 7.91 -12.12 -3.53
CA ILE A 30 7.55 -10.77 -3.06
C ILE A 30 7.47 -10.74 -1.53
N VAL A 31 6.75 -11.71 -0.92
CA VAL A 31 6.64 -11.80 0.55
C VAL A 31 8.02 -11.92 1.19
N GLN A 32 8.87 -12.84 0.69
CA GLN A 32 10.22 -13.04 1.24
C GLN A 32 11.09 -11.78 1.11
N GLY A 33 11.11 -11.14 -0.06
CA GLY A 33 11.91 -9.93 -0.28
C GLY A 33 11.49 -8.78 0.65
N ILE A 34 10.19 -8.57 0.85
CA ILE A 34 9.66 -7.56 1.77
C ILE A 34 10.04 -7.88 3.22
N VAL A 35 9.83 -9.12 3.65
CA VAL A 35 10.07 -9.53 5.05
C VAL A 35 11.56 -9.49 5.39
N ASP A 36 12.42 -9.94 4.47
CA ASP A 36 13.89 -9.88 4.66
C ASP A 36 14.39 -8.43 4.80
N ALA A 37 13.82 -7.50 4.02
CA ALA A 37 14.13 -6.08 4.15
C ALA A 37 13.65 -5.50 5.50
N ALA A 38 12.42 -5.81 5.89
CA ALA A 38 11.86 -5.34 7.16
C ALA A 38 12.60 -5.90 8.39
N LYS A 39 13.09 -7.15 8.31
CA LYS A 39 13.98 -7.75 9.35
C LYS A 39 15.29 -6.99 9.45
N GLU A 40 15.94 -6.73 8.33
CA GLU A 40 17.22 -6.00 8.27
C GLU A 40 17.07 -4.58 8.84
N GLU A 41 16.01 -3.88 8.45
CA GLU A 41 15.74 -2.50 8.88
C GLU A 41 15.00 -2.41 10.23
N GLN A 42 14.66 -3.52 10.87
CA GLN A 42 13.91 -3.55 12.13
C GLN A 42 12.66 -2.65 12.08
N SER A 43 11.85 -2.84 11.04
CA SER A 43 10.67 -2.02 10.72
C SER A 43 9.36 -2.78 10.96
N PRO A 44 8.31 -2.13 11.49
CA PRO A 44 6.96 -2.67 11.44
C PRO A 44 6.50 -2.79 9.98
N LEU A 45 5.54 -3.68 9.70
CA LEU A 45 5.20 -4.09 8.34
C LEU A 45 3.70 -4.29 8.17
N ILE A 46 3.17 -3.80 7.04
CA ILE A 46 1.84 -4.14 6.55
C ILE A 46 2.01 -4.94 5.26
N LEU A 47 1.56 -6.20 5.28
CA LEU A 47 1.40 -7.01 4.08
C LEU A 47 -0.04 -6.87 3.61
N GLN A 48 -0.24 -6.29 2.44
CA GLN A 48 -1.58 -6.03 1.94
C GLN A 48 -1.92 -6.86 0.70
N VAL A 49 -3.19 -7.21 0.59
CA VAL A 49 -3.72 -8.13 -0.42
C VAL A 49 -4.93 -7.47 -1.08
N SER A 50 -4.83 -7.22 -2.39
CA SER A 50 -5.95 -6.74 -3.19
C SER A 50 -6.91 -7.87 -3.59
N ALA A 51 -8.12 -7.51 -4.07
CA ALA A 51 -9.06 -8.45 -4.66
C ALA A 51 -8.43 -9.23 -5.83
N GLY A 52 -7.64 -8.54 -6.67
CA GLY A 52 -6.90 -9.15 -7.78
C GLY A 52 -5.87 -10.18 -7.31
N ALA A 53 -5.11 -9.88 -6.27
CA ALA A 53 -4.15 -10.80 -5.68
C ALA A 53 -4.85 -12.05 -5.07
N ARG A 54 -6.00 -11.86 -4.39
CA ARG A 54 -6.81 -12.96 -3.86
C ARG A 54 -7.33 -13.88 -4.96
N LYS A 55 -7.76 -13.32 -6.08
CA LYS A 55 -8.22 -14.07 -7.25
C LYS A 55 -7.09 -14.86 -7.91
N TYR A 56 -5.90 -14.23 -8.04
CA TYR A 56 -4.71 -14.85 -8.64
C TYR A 56 -4.14 -16.00 -7.79
N ALA A 57 -3.78 -15.71 -6.54
CA ALA A 57 -3.04 -16.63 -5.68
C ALA A 57 -3.95 -17.50 -4.78
N LYS A 58 -5.25 -17.19 -4.68
CA LYS A 58 -6.24 -17.70 -3.72
C LYS A 58 -5.94 -17.28 -2.27
N HIS A 59 -7.00 -16.91 -1.56
CA HIS A 59 -6.95 -16.41 -0.18
C HIS A 59 -6.08 -17.26 0.76
N ILE A 60 -6.32 -18.59 0.77
CA ILE A 60 -5.63 -19.48 1.69
C ILE A 60 -4.10 -19.51 1.51
N TYR A 61 -3.60 -19.44 0.26
CA TYR A 61 -2.16 -19.41 0.02
C TYR A 61 -1.53 -18.14 0.52
N LEU A 62 -2.19 -16.97 0.32
CA LEU A 62 -1.68 -15.69 0.79
C LEU A 62 -1.64 -15.63 2.32
N VAL A 63 -2.71 -16.07 3.00
CA VAL A 63 -2.75 -16.15 4.47
C VAL A 63 -1.62 -17.05 4.99
N LYS A 64 -1.40 -18.23 4.38
CA LYS A 64 -0.33 -19.14 4.82
C LYS A 64 1.07 -18.63 4.53
N LEU A 65 1.28 -17.86 3.45
CA LEU A 65 2.55 -17.16 3.20
C LEU A 65 2.82 -16.10 4.28
N VAL A 66 1.78 -15.36 4.70
CA VAL A 66 1.92 -14.36 5.76
C VAL A 66 2.14 -15.02 7.13
N GLU A 67 1.46 -16.12 7.43
CA GLU A 67 1.72 -16.91 8.65
C GLU A 67 3.18 -17.41 8.67
N ALA A 68 3.69 -17.94 7.54
CA ALA A 68 5.09 -18.34 7.42
C ALA A 68 6.06 -17.16 7.62
N ALA A 69 5.73 -16.00 7.07
CA ALA A 69 6.50 -14.77 7.27
C ALA A 69 6.56 -14.34 8.75
N LEU A 70 5.46 -14.49 9.50
CA LEU A 70 5.43 -14.24 10.94
C LEU A 70 6.34 -15.18 11.72
N GLU A 71 6.29 -16.48 11.41
CA GLU A 71 7.12 -17.50 12.07
C GLU A 71 8.62 -17.26 11.79
N ASP A 72 8.98 -16.89 10.56
CA ASP A 72 10.35 -16.65 10.14
C ASP A 72 10.95 -15.34 10.69
N SER A 73 10.13 -14.27 10.75
CA SER A 73 10.64 -12.92 11.01
C SER A 73 10.53 -12.46 12.45
N ASN A 74 9.49 -12.89 13.15
CA ASN A 74 9.09 -12.41 14.48
C ASN A 74 8.83 -10.88 14.52
N LEU A 75 8.44 -10.28 13.39
CA LEU A 75 8.09 -8.87 13.26
C LEU A 75 6.62 -8.62 13.62
N PRO A 76 6.25 -7.40 14.06
CA PRO A 76 4.86 -6.98 14.10
C PRO A 76 4.34 -6.78 12.68
N ILE A 77 3.54 -7.73 12.18
CA ILE A 77 2.94 -7.70 10.84
C ILE A 77 1.43 -7.54 10.97
N ALA A 78 0.87 -6.59 10.21
CA ALA A 78 -0.56 -6.52 9.96
C ALA A 78 -0.87 -7.11 8.57
N LEU A 79 -1.91 -7.96 8.52
CA LEU A 79 -2.46 -8.45 7.24
C LEU A 79 -3.68 -7.60 6.88
N HIS A 80 -3.60 -6.92 5.74
CA HIS A 80 -4.55 -5.89 5.33
C HIS A 80 -5.23 -6.22 3.99
N LEU A 81 -6.55 -6.05 3.91
CA LEU A 81 -7.27 -6.01 2.63
C LEU A 81 -7.11 -4.63 2.02
N ASP A 82 -6.60 -4.57 0.80
CA ASP A 82 -6.41 -3.37 -0.01
C ASP A 82 -7.56 -3.23 -1.02
N HIS A 83 -8.22 -2.08 -1.06
CA HIS A 83 -9.37 -1.78 -1.93
C HIS A 83 -10.48 -2.83 -1.94
N GLY A 84 -11.08 -3.09 -0.77
CA GLY A 84 -12.32 -3.87 -0.70
C GLY A 84 -13.48 -3.09 -1.34
N ASP A 85 -14.13 -3.67 -2.35
CA ASP A 85 -15.19 -3.03 -3.14
C ASP A 85 -16.61 -3.23 -2.57
N SER A 86 -16.73 -4.05 -1.52
CA SER A 86 -18.02 -4.43 -0.95
C SER A 86 -17.88 -4.86 0.52
N PHE A 87 -19.01 -4.83 1.23
CA PHE A 87 -19.10 -5.38 2.58
C PHE A 87 -18.71 -6.87 2.61
N GLU A 88 -19.12 -7.63 1.61
CA GLU A 88 -18.91 -9.07 1.52
C GLU A 88 -17.42 -9.42 1.47
N ILE A 89 -16.61 -8.72 0.68
CA ILE A 89 -15.17 -8.98 0.60
C ILE A 89 -14.46 -8.59 1.90
N CYS A 90 -14.86 -7.46 2.52
CA CYS A 90 -14.35 -7.06 3.83
C CYS A 90 -14.67 -8.11 4.89
N LYS A 91 -15.92 -8.57 4.94
CA LYS A 91 -16.37 -9.64 5.83
C LYS A 91 -15.59 -10.93 5.63
N ASP A 92 -15.41 -11.38 4.37
CA ASP A 92 -14.63 -12.58 4.05
C ASP A 92 -13.18 -12.49 4.53
N CYS A 93 -12.58 -11.29 4.45
CA CYS A 93 -11.22 -11.07 4.93
C CYS A 93 -11.16 -11.05 6.46
N VAL A 94 -12.11 -10.41 7.14
CA VAL A 94 -12.22 -10.45 8.62
C VAL A 94 -12.36 -11.89 9.10
N ASP A 95 -13.29 -12.67 8.53
CA ASP A 95 -13.51 -14.07 8.87
C ASP A 95 -12.30 -14.95 8.49
N GLY A 96 -11.54 -14.53 7.49
CA GLY A 96 -10.34 -15.19 6.98
C GLY A 96 -9.04 -14.88 7.73
N GLY A 97 -9.10 -14.13 8.84
CA GLY A 97 -7.94 -13.87 9.71
C GLY A 97 -7.15 -12.60 9.39
N PHE A 98 -7.69 -11.69 8.60
CA PHE A 98 -7.10 -10.36 8.41
C PHE A 98 -7.25 -9.53 9.69
N THR A 99 -6.26 -8.71 9.99
CA THR A 99 -6.26 -7.82 11.16
C THR A 99 -6.60 -6.38 10.82
N SER A 100 -6.69 -6.08 9.53
CA SER A 100 -7.06 -4.78 8.99
C SER A 100 -7.76 -4.96 7.64
N VAL A 101 -8.80 -4.19 7.37
CA VAL A 101 -9.49 -4.20 6.07
C VAL A 101 -9.74 -2.78 5.59
N MET A 102 -9.65 -2.55 4.28
CA MET A 102 -10.08 -1.31 3.67
C MET A 102 -11.39 -1.53 2.92
N ILE A 103 -12.34 -0.62 3.13
CA ILE A 103 -13.52 -0.45 2.27
C ILE A 103 -13.35 0.77 1.38
N ASP A 104 -13.39 0.57 0.08
CA ASP A 104 -13.34 1.63 -0.92
C ASP A 104 -14.73 1.84 -1.53
N ALA A 105 -15.51 2.71 -0.92
CA ALA A 105 -16.80 3.16 -1.42
C ALA A 105 -16.73 4.60 -2.01
N SER A 106 -15.52 5.09 -2.35
CA SER A 106 -15.26 6.44 -2.84
C SER A 106 -15.93 6.76 -4.18
N HIS A 107 -16.37 5.74 -4.91
CA HIS A 107 -17.12 5.89 -6.15
C HIS A 107 -18.60 6.25 -5.96
N HIS A 108 -19.13 6.10 -4.74
CA HIS A 108 -20.47 6.52 -4.35
C HIS A 108 -20.49 8.00 -3.91
N ASP A 109 -21.70 8.54 -3.69
CA ASP A 109 -21.84 9.83 -3.01
C ASP A 109 -21.46 9.72 -1.52
N PHE A 110 -21.35 10.88 -0.85
CA PHE A 110 -20.87 10.94 0.53
C PHE A 110 -21.75 10.13 1.51
N GLU A 111 -23.07 10.24 1.39
CA GLU A 111 -24.01 9.57 2.29
C GLU A 111 -23.97 8.05 2.14
N GLU A 112 -23.89 7.55 0.91
CA GLU A 112 -23.81 6.10 0.66
C GLU A 112 -22.41 5.56 1.05
N ASN A 113 -21.32 6.32 0.79
CA ASN A 113 -20.00 5.96 1.27
C ASN A 113 -19.98 5.85 2.82
N VAL A 114 -20.54 6.83 3.54
CA VAL A 114 -20.67 6.79 5.01
C VAL A 114 -21.45 5.54 5.46
N LYS A 115 -22.56 5.24 4.82
CA LYS A 115 -23.41 4.10 5.18
C LYS A 115 -22.71 2.75 4.99
N ILE A 116 -22.07 2.53 3.82
CA ILE A 116 -21.34 1.30 3.51
C ILE A 116 -20.15 1.15 4.47
N THR A 117 -19.37 2.21 4.63
CA THR A 117 -18.20 2.22 5.53
C THR A 117 -18.59 1.89 6.96
N LYS A 118 -19.66 2.50 7.48
CA LYS A 118 -20.16 2.24 8.83
C LYS A 118 -20.56 0.79 9.03
N GLN A 119 -21.20 0.16 8.05
CA GLN A 119 -21.56 -1.26 8.10
C GLN A 119 -20.30 -2.14 8.23
N VAL A 120 -19.23 -1.82 7.48
CA VAL A 120 -17.95 -2.55 7.58
C VAL A 120 -17.30 -2.32 8.93
N VAL A 121 -17.28 -1.08 9.45
CA VAL A 121 -16.72 -0.73 10.76
C VAL A 121 -17.42 -1.50 11.87
N GLU A 122 -18.75 -1.51 11.89
CA GLU A 122 -19.53 -2.24 12.91
C GLU A 122 -19.19 -3.74 12.93
N TYR A 123 -19.06 -4.34 11.73
CA TYR A 123 -18.71 -5.77 11.63
C TYR A 123 -17.26 -6.03 12.05
N ALA A 124 -16.31 -5.29 11.50
CA ALA A 124 -14.88 -5.50 11.73
C ALA A 124 -14.51 -5.26 13.20
N HIS A 125 -14.99 -4.17 13.81
CA HIS A 125 -14.73 -3.86 15.23
C HIS A 125 -15.29 -4.93 16.16
N ALA A 126 -16.44 -5.53 15.86
CA ALA A 126 -16.98 -6.66 16.63
C ALA A 126 -16.06 -7.90 16.63
N HIS A 127 -15.14 -7.99 15.66
CA HIS A 127 -14.15 -9.07 15.51
C HIS A 127 -12.72 -8.62 15.87
N GLY A 128 -12.53 -7.41 16.40
CA GLY A 128 -11.21 -6.87 16.76
C GLY A 128 -10.31 -6.50 15.56
N VAL A 129 -10.92 -6.26 14.41
CA VAL A 129 -10.25 -5.86 13.15
C VAL A 129 -10.45 -4.38 12.91
N VAL A 130 -9.40 -3.67 12.52
CA VAL A 130 -9.46 -2.22 12.22
C VAL A 130 -9.82 -1.96 10.77
N VAL A 131 -10.40 -0.78 10.51
CA VAL A 131 -10.93 -0.40 9.20
C VAL A 131 -10.28 0.86 8.67
N GLU A 132 -9.82 0.78 7.43
CA GLU A 132 -9.45 1.91 6.58
C GLU A 132 -10.60 2.22 5.62
N ALA A 133 -10.82 3.49 5.30
CA ALA A 133 -11.74 3.89 4.24
C ALA A 133 -11.09 4.91 3.31
N GLU A 134 -11.76 5.24 2.21
CA GLU A 134 -11.30 6.25 1.26
C GLU A 134 -12.33 7.37 1.09
N LEU A 135 -11.83 8.61 1.10
CA LEU A 135 -12.59 9.80 0.77
C LEU A 135 -11.83 10.68 -0.23
N GLY A 136 -12.53 11.11 -1.26
CA GLY A 136 -11.94 11.62 -2.49
C GLY A 136 -11.86 10.50 -3.50
N ARG A 137 -11.26 10.75 -4.66
CA ARG A 137 -11.17 9.74 -5.72
C ARG A 137 -9.87 9.90 -6.48
N LEU A 138 -9.02 8.89 -6.44
CA LEU A 138 -7.76 8.88 -7.16
C LEU A 138 -7.97 8.46 -8.62
N ALA A 139 -7.27 9.13 -9.54
CA ALA A 139 -7.21 8.69 -10.94
C ALA A 139 -6.29 7.46 -11.11
N GLY A 140 -6.37 6.80 -12.27
CA GLY A 140 -5.46 5.74 -12.68
C GLY A 140 -6.05 4.34 -12.63
N VAL A 141 -5.20 3.35 -12.88
CA VAL A 141 -5.58 1.93 -12.95
C VAL A 141 -4.74 1.13 -12.00
N GLU A 142 -5.39 0.38 -11.10
CA GLU A 142 -4.77 -0.57 -10.18
C GLU A 142 -5.71 -1.76 -10.00
N ASP A 143 -5.26 -2.94 -10.40
CA ASP A 143 -6.06 -4.17 -10.44
C ASP A 143 -7.45 -3.94 -11.09
N ASP A 144 -8.53 -4.07 -10.32
CA ASP A 144 -9.91 -3.87 -10.78
C ASP A 144 -10.39 -2.41 -10.65
N VAL A 145 -9.59 -1.50 -10.07
CA VAL A 145 -9.89 -0.06 -9.94
C VAL A 145 -9.44 0.68 -11.20
N ASN A 146 -10.37 1.39 -11.85
CA ASN A 146 -10.08 2.19 -13.04
C ASN A 146 -10.85 3.52 -13.00
N VAL A 147 -10.14 4.60 -12.75
CA VAL A 147 -10.72 5.95 -12.60
C VAL A 147 -10.07 6.91 -13.61
N SER A 148 -10.90 7.58 -14.42
CA SER A 148 -10.41 8.59 -15.35
C SER A 148 -9.96 9.86 -14.62
N ASP A 149 -9.04 10.64 -15.22
CA ASP A 149 -8.62 11.94 -14.67
C ASP A 149 -9.79 12.89 -14.45
N ALA A 150 -10.84 12.80 -15.28
CA ALA A 150 -12.03 13.64 -15.17
C ALA A 150 -12.91 13.30 -13.95
N ASP A 151 -12.83 12.06 -13.47
CA ASP A 151 -13.59 11.55 -12.34
C ASP A 151 -12.81 11.67 -11.01
N ALA A 152 -11.53 12.04 -11.06
CA ALA A 152 -10.72 12.26 -9.86
C ALA A 152 -11.26 13.45 -9.04
N ARG A 153 -11.24 13.33 -7.72
CA ARG A 153 -11.71 14.35 -6.78
C ARG A 153 -10.77 14.42 -5.57
N PHE A 154 -10.23 15.61 -5.32
CA PHE A 154 -9.46 15.85 -4.11
C PHE A 154 -10.36 15.85 -2.87
N THR A 155 -9.86 15.29 -1.78
CA THR A 155 -10.58 15.22 -0.49
C THR A 155 -10.78 16.61 0.09
N ALA A 156 -12.02 16.99 0.41
CA ALA A 156 -12.30 18.22 1.16
C ALA A 156 -11.99 18.00 2.66
N PRO A 157 -11.15 18.85 3.29
CA PRO A 157 -10.72 18.63 4.68
C PRO A 157 -11.86 18.56 5.69
N GLU A 158 -12.88 19.38 5.52
CA GLU A 158 -14.07 19.41 6.38
C GLU A 158 -14.90 18.14 6.24
N GLN A 159 -15.04 17.63 5.01
CA GLN A 159 -15.73 16.36 4.75
C GLN A 159 -14.94 15.16 5.34
N ALA A 160 -13.60 15.22 5.33
CA ALA A 160 -12.79 14.18 5.96
C ALA A 160 -13.07 14.09 7.47
N ALA A 161 -13.14 15.21 8.18
CA ALA A 161 -13.46 15.24 9.60
C ALA A 161 -14.88 14.74 9.88
N GLU A 162 -15.86 15.16 9.06
CA GLU A 162 -17.24 14.69 9.17
C GLU A 162 -17.36 13.19 8.89
N PHE A 163 -16.69 12.69 7.85
CA PHE A 163 -16.69 11.27 7.49
C PHE A 163 -16.16 10.38 8.62
N VAL A 164 -15.01 10.74 9.20
CA VAL A 164 -14.43 10.00 10.33
C VAL A 164 -15.38 10.00 11.54
N ALA A 165 -16.00 11.14 11.84
CA ALA A 165 -16.95 11.26 12.96
C ALA A 165 -18.22 10.41 12.75
N LEU A 166 -18.70 10.29 11.52
CA LEU A 166 -19.92 9.53 11.18
C LEU A 166 -19.68 8.02 11.06
N THR A 167 -18.50 7.61 10.60
CA THR A 167 -18.20 6.20 10.31
C THR A 167 -17.47 5.48 11.43
N GLY A 168 -16.62 6.18 12.17
CA GLY A 168 -15.76 5.58 13.20
C GLY A 168 -14.61 4.75 12.63
N VAL A 169 -14.15 5.02 11.40
CA VAL A 169 -12.97 4.35 10.81
C VAL A 169 -11.71 4.63 11.61
N ASP A 170 -10.72 3.74 11.52
CA ASP A 170 -9.45 3.80 12.25
C ASP A 170 -8.36 4.55 11.47
N SER A 171 -8.49 4.64 10.15
CA SER A 171 -7.61 5.41 9.26
C SER A 171 -8.34 5.81 7.98
N LEU A 172 -7.85 6.87 7.32
CA LEU A 172 -8.50 7.43 6.13
C LEU A 172 -7.50 7.66 5.00
N ALA A 173 -7.75 7.02 3.86
CA ALA A 173 -7.09 7.33 2.61
C ALA A 173 -7.68 8.61 2.02
N ILE A 174 -6.80 9.55 1.63
CA ILE A 174 -7.20 10.83 1.07
C ILE A 174 -6.56 11.08 -0.30
N ALA A 175 -7.30 11.75 -1.18
CA ALA A 175 -6.82 12.18 -2.48
C ALA A 175 -6.20 13.57 -2.39
N ILE A 176 -4.87 13.65 -2.54
CA ILE A 176 -4.09 14.90 -2.54
C ILE A 176 -3.20 15.06 -3.76
N GLY A 177 -3.46 14.30 -4.84
CA GLY A 177 -2.72 14.38 -6.10
C GLY A 177 -1.93 13.13 -6.48
N THR A 178 -1.99 12.06 -5.69
CA THR A 178 -1.49 10.74 -6.10
C THR A 178 -2.42 10.09 -7.13
N SER A 179 -1.92 9.09 -7.86
CA SER A 179 -2.66 8.34 -8.86
C SER A 179 -2.20 6.89 -8.90
N HIS A 180 -3.09 5.96 -9.22
CA HIS A 180 -2.78 4.54 -9.35
C HIS A 180 -1.95 4.22 -10.61
N GLY A 181 -1.25 3.08 -10.61
CA GLY A 181 -0.46 2.58 -11.74
C GLY A 181 0.92 3.23 -11.90
N ALA A 182 1.55 2.99 -13.06
CA ALA A 182 2.92 3.41 -13.35
C ALA A 182 3.02 4.79 -14.03
N TYR A 183 1.92 5.42 -14.40
CA TYR A 183 1.85 6.70 -15.11
C TYR A 183 1.08 7.73 -14.29
N LYS A 184 1.64 8.09 -13.12
CA LYS A 184 0.92 8.88 -12.12
C LYS A 184 0.77 10.36 -12.47
N PHE A 185 1.68 10.89 -13.28
CA PHE A 185 1.68 12.32 -13.66
C PHE A 185 1.87 12.49 -15.16
N LYS A 186 1.16 13.44 -15.76
CA LYS A 186 1.34 13.88 -17.15
C LYS A 186 2.25 15.11 -17.26
N GLY A 187 2.88 15.54 -16.18
CA GLY A 187 3.72 16.72 -16.09
C GLY A 187 4.53 16.72 -14.80
N THR A 188 4.75 17.91 -14.23
CA THR A 188 5.45 18.03 -12.95
C THR A 188 4.65 17.38 -11.82
N PRO A 189 5.22 16.42 -11.07
CA PRO A 189 4.58 15.82 -9.92
C PRO A 189 4.16 16.87 -8.88
N TYR A 190 2.96 16.70 -8.31
CA TYR A 190 2.42 17.60 -7.32
C TYR A 190 1.62 16.85 -6.26
N LEU A 191 1.87 17.17 -4.98
CA LEU A 191 1.03 16.77 -3.86
C LEU A 191 0.53 18.02 -3.13
N ASP A 192 -0.75 18.07 -2.81
CA ASP A 192 -1.40 19.18 -2.09
C ASP A 192 -1.10 19.08 -0.58
N PHE A 193 0.08 19.54 -0.19
CA PHE A 193 0.50 19.55 1.22
C PHE A 193 -0.32 20.52 2.09
N GLU A 194 -0.88 21.59 1.50
CA GLU A 194 -1.77 22.50 2.25
C GLU A 194 -3.05 21.79 2.65
N ARG A 195 -3.58 20.96 1.77
CA ARG A 195 -4.74 20.09 2.03
C ARG A 195 -4.41 19.07 3.12
N LEU A 196 -3.28 18.37 3.01
CA LEU A 196 -2.82 17.41 4.02
C LEU A 196 -2.68 18.07 5.40
N GLU A 197 -2.09 19.27 5.46
CA GLU A 197 -1.97 20.04 6.71
C GLU A 197 -3.34 20.40 7.30
N LYS A 198 -4.29 20.83 6.47
CA LYS A 198 -5.66 21.14 6.91
C LYS A 198 -6.38 19.90 7.46
N VAL A 199 -6.28 18.77 6.75
CA VAL A 199 -6.83 17.50 7.23
C VAL A 199 -6.21 17.11 8.57
N GLY A 200 -4.89 17.16 8.71
CA GLY A 200 -4.21 16.83 9.96
C GLY A 200 -4.57 17.76 11.13
N LYS A 201 -4.89 19.04 10.87
CA LYS A 201 -5.38 19.98 11.90
C LYS A 201 -6.81 19.67 12.34
N LEU A 202 -7.67 19.24 11.43
CA LEU A 202 -9.08 18.86 11.72
C LEU A 202 -9.18 17.49 12.36
N LEU A 203 -8.23 16.61 12.09
CA LEU A 203 -8.14 15.23 12.59
C LEU A 203 -6.82 15.02 13.37
N PRO A 204 -6.62 15.67 14.52
CA PRO A 204 -5.39 15.53 15.30
C PRO A 204 -5.23 14.10 15.82
N ASN A 205 -4.02 13.55 15.69
CA ASN A 205 -3.66 12.17 16.07
C ASN A 205 -4.41 11.08 15.29
N PHE A 206 -5.03 11.43 14.17
CA PHE A 206 -5.73 10.46 13.32
C PHE A 206 -4.85 10.06 12.13
N PRO A 207 -4.71 8.72 11.85
CA PRO A 207 -3.84 8.24 10.80
C PRO A 207 -4.38 8.54 9.40
N ILE A 208 -3.58 9.22 8.59
CA ILE A 208 -3.86 9.43 7.17
C ILE A 208 -3.07 8.44 6.34
N VAL A 209 -3.66 8.00 5.23
CA VAL A 209 -3.10 7.01 4.30
C VAL A 209 -2.96 7.64 2.92
N LEU A 210 -1.87 7.27 2.21
CA LEU A 210 -1.68 7.60 0.80
C LEU A 210 -1.71 6.34 -0.06
N HIS A 211 -2.68 6.27 -0.94
CA HIS A 211 -2.78 5.34 -2.06
C HIS A 211 -2.14 5.93 -3.33
N GLY A 212 -1.90 5.08 -4.34
CA GLY A 212 -1.29 5.52 -5.58
C GLY A 212 0.09 6.14 -5.40
N ALA A 213 0.86 5.73 -4.40
CA ALA A 213 2.03 6.42 -3.89
C ALA A 213 3.38 5.78 -4.27
N SER A 214 3.43 4.72 -5.10
CA SER A 214 4.69 4.17 -5.60
C SER A 214 5.50 5.21 -6.36
N SER A 215 6.83 5.20 -6.19
CA SER A 215 7.72 6.18 -6.83
C SER A 215 8.03 5.86 -8.29
N VAL A 216 7.76 4.62 -8.73
CA VAL A 216 8.05 4.17 -10.09
C VAL A 216 9.53 4.45 -10.43
N LEU A 217 10.43 3.78 -9.69
CA LEU A 217 11.85 4.08 -9.71
C LEU A 217 12.43 4.04 -11.13
N PRO A 218 13.06 5.13 -11.61
CA PRO A 218 13.54 5.24 -12.98
C PRO A 218 14.51 4.14 -13.38
N GLU A 219 15.30 3.63 -12.47
CA GLU A 219 16.27 2.55 -12.69
C GLU A 219 15.59 1.24 -13.11
N PHE A 220 14.46 0.87 -12.49
CA PHE A 220 13.72 -0.32 -12.88
C PHE A 220 12.95 -0.11 -14.18
N VAL A 221 12.43 1.08 -14.43
CA VAL A 221 11.80 1.45 -15.71
C VAL A 221 12.81 1.34 -16.84
N ALA A 222 14.02 1.92 -16.68
CA ALA A 222 15.10 1.87 -17.65
C ALA A 222 15.50 0.40 -17.93
N LYS A 223 15.72 -0.38 -16.89
CA LYS A 223 16.08 -1.80 -16.99
C LYS A 223 14.98 -2.63 -17.68
N CYS A 224 13.71 -2.42 -17.33
CA CYS A 224 12.61 -3.06 -18.03
C CYS A 224 12.62 -2.77 -19.53
N ASN A 225 12.83 -1.51 -19.92
CA ASN A 225 12.85 -1.10 -21.33
C ASN A 225 14.08 -1.62 -22.07
N GLU A 226 15.26 -1.63 -21.42
CA GLU A 226 16.50 -2.16 -22.00
C GLU A 226 16.38 -3.66 -22.33
N PHE A 227 15.76 -4.43 -21.48
CA PHE A 227 15.60 -5.89 -21.63
C PHE A 227 14.23 -6.30 -22.19
N GLY A 228 13.75 -5.58 -23.20
CA GLY A 228 12.60 -5.98 -24.01
C GLY A 228 11.22 -5.60 -23.44
N GLY A 229 11.17 -4.71 -22.46
CA GLY A 229 9.94 -4.07 -22.02
C GLY A 229 9.56 -2.89 -22.90
N ASN A 230 8.37 -2.35 -22.70
CA ASN A 230 7.90 -1.13 -23.38
C ASN A 230 6.99 -0.32 -22.45
N ILE A 231 7.61 0.38 -21.49
CA ILE A 231 6.95 1.25 -20.51
C ILE A 231 7.53 2.67 -20.55
N PRO A 232 7.52 3.34 -21.72
CA PRO A 232 8.11 4.66 -21.87
C PRO A 232 7.31 5.69 -21.07
N GLY A 233 8.02 6.63 -20.40
CA GLY A 233 7.38 7.72 -19.66
C GLY A 233 6.67 7.32 -18.37
N ALA A 234 6.89 6.10 -17.88
CA ALA A 234 6.41 5.70 -16.56
C ALA A 234 7.04 6.60 -15.49
N GLN A 235 6.22 7.20 -14.64
CA GLN A 235 6.62 8.17 -13.62
C GLN A 235 5.71 8.06 -12.39
N GLY A 236 6.31 8.02 -11.21
CA GLY A 236 5.61 7.95 -9.93
C GLY A 236 5.77 9.19 -9.07
N VAL A 237 5.44 9.06 -7.79
CA VAL A 237 5.57 10.13 -6.80
C VAL A 237 7.04 10.29 -6.39
N PRO A 238 7.63 11.51 -6.44
CA PRO A 238 8.97 11.76 -5.94
C PRO A 238 9.12 11.36 -4.46
N GLU A 239 10.21 10.67 -4.14
CA GLU A 239 10.43 10.11 -2.81
C GLU A 239 10.52 11.17 -1.71
N GLU A 240 11.07 12.33 -2.02
CA GLU A 240 11.11 13.47 -1.11
C GLU A 240 9.70 13.99 -0.74
N MET A 241 8.74 13.90 -1.65
CA MET A 241 7.34 14.26 -1.36
C MET A 241 6.69 13.24 -0.42
N LEU A 242 6.96 11.96 -0.60
CA LEU A 242 6.48 10.90 0.29
C LEU A 242 7.11 11.05 1.69
N ARG A 243 8.42 11.31 1.75
CA ARG A 243 9.11 11.55 3.03
C ARG A 243 8.54 12.76 3.76
N LYS A 244 8.24 13.84 3.04
CA LYS A 244 7.59 15.02 3.60
C LYS A 244 6.18 14.70 4.11
N ALA A 245 5.38 13.94 3.37
CA ALA A 245 4.03 13.53 3.79
C ALA A 245 4.07 12.68 5.07
N ALA A 246 5.04 11.74 5.16
CA ALA A 246 5.24 10.90 6.35
C ALA A 246 5.65 11.70 7.61
N GLN A 247 6.28 12.86 7.45
CA GLN A 247 6.60 13.79 8.54
C GLN A 247 5.40 14.63 9.00
N MET A 248 4.26 14.50 8.35
CA MET A 248 3.01 15.19 8.70
C MET A 248 2.04 14.21 9.37
N ALA A 249 0.85 13.99 8.78
CA ALA A 249 -0.17 13.09 9.34
C ALA A 249 -0.24 11.72 8.63
N VAL A 250 0.61 11.48 7.62
CA VAL A 250 0.59 10.23 6.86
C VAL A 250 1.28 9.12 7.63
N CYS A 251 0.52 8.09 8.02
CA CYS A 251 1.00 6.95 8.82
C CYS A 251 1.16 5.67 7.98
N LYS A 252 0.55 5.60 6.79
CA LYS A 252 0.64 4.46 5.86
C LYS A 252 0.85 4.96 4.44
N ILE A 253 1.75 4.30 3.72
CA ILE A 253 2.00 4.55 2.29
C ILE A 253 1.93 3.22 1.54
N ASN A 254 1.04 3.15 0.54
CA ASN A 254 0.87 1.97 -0.30
C ASN A 254 1.96 1.88 -1.37
N ILE A 255 2.58 0.71 -1.49
CA ILE A 255 3.66 0.42 -2.43
C ILE A 255 3.36 -0.91 -3.13
N ASP A 256 3.03 -0.85 -4.42
CA ASP A 256 2.79 -2.01 -5.29
C ASP A 256 3.61 -1.92 -6.58
N THR A 257 3.44 -0.85 -7.37
CA THR A 257 4.11 -0.72 -8.68
C THR A 257 5.62 -0.88 -8.59
N ASP A 258 6.26 -0.37 -7.52
CA ASP A 258 7.71 -0.50 -7.32
C ASP A 258 8.12 -1.97 -7.11
N LEU A 259 7.31 -2.78 -6.40
CA LEU A 259 7.55 -4.22 -6.23
C LEU A 259 7.46 -4.97 -7.56
N ARG A 260 6.40 -4.69 -8.33
CA ARG A 260 6.18 -5.29 -9.66
C ARG A 260 7.32 -4.95 -10.61
N LEU A 261 7.79 -3.69 -10.61
CA LEU A 261 8.88 -3.23 -11.46
C LEU A 261 10.23 -3.84 -11.06
N ALA A 262 10.57 -3.88 -9.77
CA ALA A 262 11.80 -4.49 -9.28
C ALA A 262 11.90 -5.96 -9.70
N MET A 263 10.81 -6.72 -9.49
CA MET A 263 10.75 -8.13 -9.90
C MET A 263 10.88 -8.28 -11.42
N THR A 264 10.07 -7.54 -12.18
CA THR A 264 10.02 -7.66 -13.65
C THR A 264 11.36 -7.27 -14.29
N ALA A 265 11.98 -6.17 -13.83
CA ALA A 265 13.27 -5.70 -14.32
C ALA A 265 14.36 -6.76 -14.11
N SER A 266 14.45 -7.34 -12.91
CA SER A 266 15.44 -8.36 -12.57
C SER A 266 15.24 -9.64 -13.37
N VAL A 267 13.99 -10.13 -13.51
CA VAL A 267 13.69 -11.32 -14.30
C VAL A 267 14.05 -11.11 -15.78
N ARG A 268 13.68 -9.96 -16.36
CA ARG A 268 13.98 -9.62 -17.77
C ARG A 268 15.49 -9.57 -18.01
N GLU A 269 16.24 -8.86 -17.18
CA GLU A 269 17.70 -8.77 -17.27
C GLU A 269 18.33 -10.15 -17.21
N TYR A 270 17.96 -10.96 -16.19
CA TYR A 270 18.53 -12.28 -16.01
C TYR A 270 18.32 -13.19 -17.24
N LEU A 271 17.10 -13.27 -17.74
CA LEU A 271 16.76 -14.12 -18.88
C LEU A 271 17.39 -13.63 -20.19
N ALA A 272 17.53 -12.31 -20.39
CA ALA A 272 18.24 -11.76 -21.53
C ALA A 272 19.73 -12.09 -21.53
N GLN A 273 20.37 -12.05 -20.35
CA GLN A 273 21.79 -12.39 -20.18
C GLN A 273 22.05 -13.90 -20.18
N ASN A 274 21.02 -14.71 -19.83
CA ASN A 274 21.12 -16.16 -19.73
C ASN A 274 20.00 -16.83 -20.55
N PRO A 275 20.02 -16.75 -21.89
CA PRO A 275 18.88 -17.16 -22.73
C PRO A 275 18.60 -18.67 -22.74
N SER A 276 19.50 -19.51 -22.24
CA SER A 276 19.31 -20.95 -22.08
C SER A 276 18.78 -21.34 -20.69
N GLU A 277 18.62 -20.39 -19.78
CA GLU A 277 18.17 -20.67 -18.42
C GLU A 277 16.65 -20.92 -18.37
N PHE A 278 16.24 -21.96 -17.68
CA PHE A 278 14.83 -22.35 -17.48
C PHE A 278 14.49 -22.75 -16.04
N ASP A 279 15.46 -22.73 -15.13
CA ASP A 279 15.20 -22.98 -13.70
C ASP A 279 14.69 -21.71 -13.02
N PRO A 280 13.40 -21.68 -12.56
CA PRO A 280 12.82 -20.49 -11.94
C PRO A 280 13.59 -19.99 -10.72
N ARG A 281 14.27 -20.84 -9.96
CA ARG A 281 15.09 -20.46 -8.81
C ARG A 281 16.21 -19.51 -9.20
N LYS A 282 16.71 -19.62 -10.44
CA LYS A 282 17.84 -18.85 -10.95
C LYS A 282 17.47 -17.43 -11.31
N TYR A 283 16.24 -17.18 -11.82
CA TYR A 283 15.80 -15.84 -12.17
C TYR A 283 14.85 -15.21 -11.14
N LEU A 284 14.16 -16.01 -10.31
CA LEU A 284 13.35 -15.48 -9.22
C LEU A 284 14.17 -15.17 -7.95
N GLY A 285 15.30 -15.85 -7.72
CA GLY A 285 16.22 -15.51 -6.64
C GLY A 285 16.71 -14.06 -6.71
N PRO A 286 17.42 -13.66 -7.79
CA PRO A 286 17.82 -12.26 -8.00
C PRO A 286 16.66 -11.27 -7.98
N ALA A 287 15.46 -11.65 -8.46
CA ALA A 287 14.27 -10.81 -8.40
C ALA A 287 13.82 -10.55 -6.96
N ARG A 288 13.86 -11.55 -6.09
CA ARG A 288 13.62 -11.40 -4.64
C ARG A 288 14.64 -10.47 -4.00
N ASP A 289 15.91 -10.60 -4.36
CA ASP A 289 16.98 -9.73 -3.83
C ASP A 289 16.79 -8.28 -4.29
N ALA A 290 16.34 -8.05 -5.52
CA ALA A 290 16.01 -6.71 -6.03
C ALA A 290 14.82 -6.10 -5.25
N ILE A 291 13.78 -6.88 -4.94
CA ILE A 291 12.68 -6.46 -4.09
C ILE A 291 13.19 -6.10 -2.69
N LYS A 292 14.01 -6.96 -2.08
CA LYS A 292 14.60 -6.71 -0.76
C LYS A 292 15.36 -5.38 -0.73
N GLY A 293 16.24 -5.13 -1.70
CA GLY A 293 17.00 -3.88 -1.79
C GLY A 293 16.09 -2.65 -1.93
N MET A 294 15.10 -2.72 -2.81
CA MET A 294 14.13 -1.64 -3.02
C MET A 294 13.30 -1.36 -1.75
N VAL A 295 12.81 -2.40 -1.08
CA VAL A 295 11.99 -2.25 0.15
C VAL A 295 12.83 -1.69 1.29
N ALA A 296 14.09 -2.16 1.49
CA ALA A 296 14.99 -1.62 2.49
C ALA A 296 15.25 -0.12 2.26
N HIS A 297 15.51 0.30 1.01
CA HIS A 297 15.60 1.72 0.65
C HIS A 297 14.33 2.48 1.02
N LYS A 298 13.15 1.98 0.66
CA LYS A 298 11.87 2.63 1.01
C LYS A 298 11.70 2.78 2.51
N ILE A 299 11.93 1.74 3.28
CA ILE A 299 11.81 1.76 4.75
C ILE A 299 12.72 2.82 5.37
N LYS A 300 13.97 2.87 4.93
CA LYS A 300 15.00 3.75 5.49
C LYS A 300 14.85 5.20 5.05
N ASP A 301 14.85 5.44 3.74
CA ASP A 301 15.06 6.76 3.17
C ASP A 301 13.74 7.49 2.86
N VAL A 302 12.66 6.74 2.57
CA VAL A 302 11.37 7.32 2.16
C VAL A 302 10.37 7.31 3.30
N LEU A 303 10.11 6.16 3.91
CA LEU A 303 9.14 6.01 4.99
C LEU A 303 9.68 6.50 6.33
N GLY A 304 10.97 6.31 6.58
CA GLY A 304 11.64 6.64 7.84
C GLY A 304 11.28 5.71 8.98
N SER A 305 10.82 4.48 8.66
CA SER A 305 10.41 3.47 9.63
C SER A 305 11.53 2.50 10.04
N SER A 306 12.76 2.70 9.57
CA SER A 306 13.93 1.93 10.01
C SER A 306 14.17 2.09 11.51
N HIS A 307 14.41 0.95 12.23
CA HIS A 307 14.58 0.88 13.68
C HIS A 307 13.40 1.45 14.50
N LYS A 308 12.15 1.15 14.06
CA LYS A 308 10.90 1.62 14.70
C LYS A 308 10.02 0.48 15.25
N LEU A 309 10.60 -0.66 15.63
CA LEU A 309 9.88 -1.76 16.28
C LEU A 309 9.34 -1.41 17.66
#